data_8c5f70139e3f2beb2f655424db712148
#
_entry.id   8c5f70139e3f2beb2f655424db712148
#
_cell.length_a   1.000
_cell.length_b   1.000
_cell.length_c   1.000
_cell.angle_alpha   90.00
_cell.angle_beta   90.00
_cell.angle_gamma   90.00
#
_symmetry.space_group_name_H-M   'P 1'
#
loop_
_entity.id
_entity.type
_entity.pdbx_description
1 polymer ?
#
loop_
_entity_poly.entity_id
_entity_poly.type
_entity_poly.pdbx_seq_one_letter_code
_entity_poly.pdbx_strand_id
1 'polypeptide(L)'
;MRAHFTRREILQGAATLCGAGVARGQEQPRFSAEVKVVSVLATVRNKAGSLAGNLGQDDFSLAEDGRPQTIRYFAREADLPLTLGLMVDTSGSQRRVLDAERGASMRFLDRVVRENQDQVFIMQFDSTLNMRQALTSSVAKLEDALAYVDTETKRQIQTQNGGGTLLYDAVVMACDEVMRKLGGRKALIVLSDGVDHGSDGTVKDAVEAAERADTLIYSILYSDSGAYGILGDGDGKRVLERMSNESGGSFFEVSKTHTVDRMFDVLQEELRTQYSLGYVSDKPVTISEFRSIQLTARQKGLAVQARHRYWAQR
;
A
#
# COMPACT_ATOMS: atom_id res chain seq x y z
N MET A 1 36.93 5.01 53.68
CA MET A 1 38.06 4.66 52.82
C MET A 1 37.52 3.70 51.77
N ARG A 2 37.26 4.14 50.53
CA ARG A 2 36.85 3.31 49.41
C ARG A 2 38.02 3.23 48.44
N ALA A 3 38.54 2.02 48.21
CA ALA A 3 39.62 1.76 47.26
C ALA A 3 39.03 1.63 45.87
N HIS A 4 39.46 2.46 44.94
CA HIS A 4 39.20 2.34 43.50
C HIS A 4 40.25 1.43 42.90
N PHE A 5 39.81 0.28 42.33
CA PHE A 5 40.64 -0.54 41.43
C PHE A 5 40.37 -0.14 39.98
N THR A 6 41.43 0.21 39.26
CA THR A 6 41.42 0.53 37.85
C THR A 6 41.64 -0.70 37.01
N ARG A 7 41.01 -0.73 35.80
CA ARG A 7 40.96 -1.82 34.80
C ARG A 7 42.29 -2.28 34.23
N ARG A 8 43.46 -1.91 34.86
CA ARG A 8 44.78 -2.13 34.24
C ARG A 8 45.64 -3.17 34.96
N GLU A 9 45.15 -3.82 36.01
CA GLU A 9 45.99 -4.73 36.83
C GLU A 9 45.62 -6.21 36.80
N ILE A 10 44.83 -6.66 35.79
CA ILE A 10 44.50 -8.11 35.63
C ILE A 10 45.09 -8.68 34.34
N LEU A 11 46.27 -8.29 33.95
CA LEU A 11 46.97 -8.90 32.81
C LEU A 11 48.46 -9.08 33.08
N GLN A 12 48.80 -9.82 34.13
CA GLN A 12 50.13 -10.42 34.28
C GLN A 12 50.02 -11.70 35.11
N GLY A 13 50.24 -12.82 34.47
CA GLY A 13 50.55 -14.08 35.16
C GLY A 13 49.81 -15.29 34.67
N ALA A 14 50.30 -15.92 33.62
CA ALA A 14 50.57 -17.35 33.51
C ALA A 14 50.87 -17.77 32.08
N ALA A 15 52.11 -17.75 31.72
CA ALA A 15 52.64 -18.50 30.58
C ALA A 15 52.91 -19.92 31.07
N THR A 16 52.22 -20.92 30.50
CA THR A 16 52.70 -22.30 30.50
C THR A 16 52.32 -22.98 29.17
N LEU A 17 53.33 -23.45 28.48
CA LEU A 17 53.28 -24.18 27.24
C LEU A 17 52.42 -25.42 27.33
N CYS A 18 51.58 -25.68 26.28
CA CYS A 18 51.34 -27.04 25.83
C CYS A 18 50.81 -27.02 24.37
N GLY A 19 51.56 -27.70 23.50
CA GLY A 19 51.07 -28.56 22.44
C GLY A 19 50.32 -27.91 21.25
N ALA A 20 51.00 -27.81 20.11
CA ALA A 20 50.42 -27.56 18.79
C ALA A 20 49.36 -28.64 18.44
N GLY A 21 48.13 -28.21 18.36
CA GLY A 21 47.04 -28.93 17.67
C GLY A 21 46.39 -27.92 16.73
N VAL A 22 46.76 -27.94 15.46
CA VAL A 22 46.08 -27.17 14.40
C VAL A 22 44.73 -27.82 14.15
N ALA A 23 43.74 -27.48 14.95
CA ALA A 23 42.35 -27.75 14.60
C ALA A 23 41.99 -26.75 13.47
N ARG A 24 42.05 -27.20 12.23
CA ARG A 24 41.38 -26.54 11.11
C ARG A 24 39.89 -26.59 11.45
N GLY A 25 39.38 -25.49 11.99
CA GLY A 25 37.96 -25.22 12.07
C GLY A 25 37.41 -25.23 10.64
N GLN A 26 36.69 -26.29 10.28
CA GLN A 26 35.79 -26.23 9.14
C GLN A 26 34.75 -25.18 9.48
N GLU A 27 34.90 -24.02 8.86
CA GLU A 27 33.78 -23.07 8.73
C GLU A 27 32.65 -23.82 8.01
N GLN A 28 31.69 -24.31 8.79
CA GLN A 28 30.44 -24.76 8.20
C GLN A 28 29.81 -23.53 7.53
N PRO A 29 29.53 -23.59 6.23
CA PRO A 29 28.82 -22.53 5.56
C PRO A 29 27.45 -22.40 6.26
N ARG A 30 27.28 -21.34 7.03
CA ARG A 30 25.96 -20.93 7.53
C ARG A 30 25.18 -20.39 6.33
N PHE A 31 24.56 -21.30 5.59
CA PHE A 31 23.47 -20.93 4.70
C PHE A 31 22.27 -20.54 5.58
N SER A 32 22.22 -19.31 6.03
CA SER A 32 20.96 -18.70 6.41
C SER A 32 20.22 -18.41 5.12
N ALA A 33 19.54 -19.39 4.56
CA ALA A 33 18.58 -19.13 3.51
C ALA A 33 17.47 -18.29 4.16
N GLU A 34 17.50 -16.98 3.91
CA GLU A 34 16.42 -16.09 4.27
C GLU A 34 15.20 -16.53 3.46
N VAL A 35 14.28 -17.21 4.12
CA VAL A 35 13.08 -17.74 3.47
C VAL A 35 12.17 -16.55 3.20
N LYS A 36 12.18 -16.05 1.97
CA LYS A 36 11.29 -14.96 1.55
C LYS A 36 9.86 -15.49 1.44
N VAL A 37 9.01 -15.01 2.33
CA VAL A 37 7.57 -15.28 2.29
C VAL A 37 6.93 -14.29 1.34
N VAL A 38 6.19 -14.79 0.37
CA VAL A 38 5.34 -13.98 -0.50
C VAL A 38 3.99 -13.81 0.20
N SER A 39 3.66 -12.57 0.58
CA SER A 39 2.39 -12.22 1.20
C SER A 39 1.37 -11.83 0.14
N VAL A 40 0.14 -12.31 0.24
CA VAL A 40 -0.98 -11.97 -0.65
C VAL A 40 -2.15 -11.53 0.21
N LEU A 41 -2.50 -10.26 0.12
CA LEU A 41 -3.73 -9.73 0.72
C LEU A 41 -4.90 -9.98 -0.23
N ALA A 42 -6.02 -10.40 0.32
CA ALA A 42 -7.19 -10.73 -0.47
C ALA A 42 -8.49 -10.27 0.19
N THR A 43 -9.37 -9.71 -0.61
CA THR A 43 -10.77 -9.44 -0.27
C THR A 43 -11.65 -10.46 -1.00
N VAL A 44 -12.63 -11.03 -0.31
CA VAL A 44 -13.55 -12.00 -0.91
C VAL A 44 -14.97 -11.48 -0.84
N ARG A 45 -15.67 -11.56 -1.98
CA ARG A 45 -17.07 -11.13 -2.10
C ARG A 45 -17.93 -12.26 -2.64
N ASN A 46 -19.18 -12.31 -2.18
CA ASN A 46 -20.18 -13.21 -2.75
C ASN A 46 -20.82 -12.58 -4.02
N LYS A 47 -21.72 -13.32 -4.66
CA LYS A 47 -22.44 -12.84 -5.87
C LYS A 47 -23.28 -11.58 -5.65
N ALA A 48 -23.67 -11.28 -4.42
CA ALA A 48 -24.40 -10.06 -4.07
C ALA A 48 -23.46 -8.88 -3.79
N GLY A 49 -22.10 -9.06 -3.91
CA GLY A 49 -21.11 -8.04 -3.62
C GLY A 49 -20.77 -7.89 -2.12
N SER A 50 -21.42 -8.66 -1.24
CA SER A 50 -21.14 -8.60 0.20
C SER A 50 -19.82 -9.30 0.53
N LEU A 51 -19.10 -8.79 1.51
CA LEU A 51 -17.84 -9.34 1.98
C LEU A 51 -18.06 -10.71 2.65
N ALA A 52 -17.18 -11.66 2.34
CA ALA A 52 -17.15 -13.00 2.95
C ALA A 52 -15.97 -13.06 3.92
N GLY A 53 -16.21 -12.82 5.20
CA GLY A 53 -15.19 -12.71 6.24
C GLY A 53 -14.95 -13.98 7.07
N ASN A 54 -15.55 -15.13 6.72
CA ASN A 54 -15.54 -16.35 7.55
C ASN A 54 -14.80 -17.54 6.92
N LEU A 55 -14.00 -17.31 5.85
CA LEU A 55 -13.25 -18.37 5.19
C LEU A 55 -12.02 -18.78 6.00
N GLY A 56 -11.62 -20.04 5.85
CA GLY A 56 -10.38 -20.61 6.37
C GLY A 56 -9.32 -20.78 5.28
N GLN A 57 -8.11 -21.18 5.68
CA GLN A 57 -6.99 -21.41 4.76
C GLN A 57 -7.34 -22.42 3.65
N ASP A 58 -8.06 -23.47 4.00
CA ASP A 58 -8.42 -24.58 3.09
C ASP A 58 -9.48 -24.18 2.05
N ASP A 59 -10.14 -23.03 2.25
CA ASP A 59 -11.08 -22.48 1.29
C ASP A 59 -10.40 -21.80 0.09
N PHE A 60 -9.08 -21.66 0.11
CA PHE A 60 -8.31 -21.01 -0.93
C PHE A 60 -7.47 -21.99 -1.76
N SER A 61 -7.24 -21.64 -3.02
CA SER A 61 -6.27 -22.27 -3.91
C SER A 61 -5.36 -21.19 -4.48
N LEU A 62 -4.04 -21.42 -4.38
CA LEU A 62 -3.00 -20.50 -4.78
C LEU A 62 -2.09 -21.13 -5.83
N ALA A 63 -1.77 -20.39 -6.89
CA ALA A 63 -0.76 -20.78 -7.86
C ALA A 63 0.19 -19.61 -8.17
N GLU A 64 1.47 -19.91 -8.42
CA GLU A 64 2.49 -19.00 -8.93
C GLU A 64 2.95 -19.49 -10.30
N ASP A 65 2.94 -18.62 -11.31
CA ASP A 65 3.27 -18.97 -12.69
C ASP A 65 2.57 -20.26 -13.17
N GLY A 66 1.29 -20.44 -12.77
CA GLY A 66 0.47 -21.61 -13.08
C GLY A 66 0.77 -22.87 -12.24
N ARG A 67 1.77 -22.84 -11.34
CA ARG A 67 2.12 -23.96 -10.46
C ARG A 67 1.45 -23.82 -9.11
N PRO A 68 0.73 -24.84 -8.63
CA PRO A 68 0.12 -24.81 -7.30
C PRO A 68 1.15 -24.55 -6.20
N GLN A 69 0.82 -23.68 -5.26
CA GLN A 69 1.64 -23.34 -4.10
C GLN A 69 0.92 -23.70 -2.80
N THR A 70 1.71 -24.09 -1.80
CA THR A 70 1.17 -24.39 -0.46
C THR A 70 1.09 -23.10 0.36
N ILE A 71 -0.11 -22.72 0.79
CA ILE A 71 -0.32 -21.63 1.74
C ILE A 71 0.24 -22.08 3.10
N ARG A 72 1.24 -21.39 3.61
CA ARG A 72 1.90 -21.71 4.89
C ARG A 72 1.47 -20.80 6.02
N TYR A 73 1.05 -19.60 5.68
CA TYR A 73 0.60 -18.59 6.63
C TYR A 73 -0.79 -18.13 6.22
N PHE A 74 -1.64 -17.99 7.21
CA PHE A 74 -3.01 -17.53 7.02
C PHE A 74 -3.44 -16.72 8.23
N ALA A 75 -3.93 -15.52 8.00
CA ALA A 75 -4.49 -14.68 9.04
C ALA A 75 -5.69 -13.89 8.49
N ARG A 76 -6.59 -13.52 9.38
CA ARG A 76 -7.63 -12.52 9.13
C ARG A 76 -7.10 -11.21 9.68
N GLU A 77 -7.05 -10.19 8.84
CA GLU A 77 -6.17 -9.04 9.03
C GLU A 77 -6.72 -7.94 9.96
N ALA A 78 -7.76 -8.20 10.76
CA ALA A 78 -8.31 -7.16 11.65
C ALA A 78 -7.28 -6.54 12.61
N ASP A 79 -6.24 -7.27 12.99
CA ASP A 79 -5.35 -6.92 14.11
C ASP A 79 -3.95 -6.44 13.68
N LEU A 80 -3.55 -6.63 12.42
CA LEU A 80 -2.22 -6.21 11.97
C LEU A 80 -2.14 -4.68 11.74
N PRO A 81 -0.99 -4.05 12.04
CA PRO A 81 -0.77 -2.65 11.74
C PRO A 81 -0.95 -2.33 10.26
N LEU A 82 -1.57 -1.21 9.96
CA LEU A 82 -1.82 -0.70 8.62
C LEU A 82 -1.01 0.58 8.38
N THR A 83 -0.29 0.62 7.26
CA THR A 83 0.25 1.86 6.71
C THR A 83 -0.66 2.34 5.59
N LEU A 84 -1.19 3.55 5.73
CA LEU A 84 -2.12 4.14 4.81
C LEU A 84 -1.57 5.43 4.20
N GLY A 85 -1.62 5.58 2.89
CA GLY A 85 -1.40 6.85 2.20
C GLY A 85 -2.72 7.41 1.70
N LEU A 86 -3.10 8.59 2.16
CA LEU A 86 -4.24 9.33 1.61
C LEU A 86 -3.72 10.31 0.57
N MET A 87 -4.10 10.08 -0.68
CA MET A 87 -3.67 10.86 -1.85
C MET A 87 -4.85 11.66 -2.37
N VAL A 88 -4.76 12.97 -2.28
CA VAL A 88 -5.85 13.89 -2.61
C VAL A 88 -5.49 14.69 -3.85
N ASP A 89 -6.28 14.52 -4.89
CA ASP A 89 -6.21 15.32 -6.11
C ASP A 89 -6.75 16.72 -5.84
N THR A 90 -5.92 17.74 -6.03
CA THR A 90 -6.29 19.14 -5.84
C THR A 90 -6.25 19.94 -7.14
N SER A 91 -6.25 19.26 -8.27
CA SER A 91 -6.34 19.87 -9.59
C SER A 91 -7.62 20.70 -9.74
N GLY A 92 -7.65 21.55 -10.75
CA GLY A 92 -8.76 22.50 -10.95
C GLY A 92 -10.13 21.85 -11.12
N SER A 93 -10.20 20.59 -11.59
CA SER A 93 -11.43 19.80 -11.72
C SER A 93 -12.05 19.43 -10.37
N GLN A 94 -11.24 19.27 -9.32
CA GLN A 94 -11.68 18.84 -7.99
C GLN A 94 -12.24 19.98 -7.12
N ARG A 95 -12.13 21.23 -7.57
CA ARG A 95 -12.48 22.43 -6.77
C ARG A 95 -13.87 22.38 -6.11
N ARG A 96 -14.87 21.83 -6.79
CA ARG A 96 -16.24 21.81 -6.28
C ARG A 96 -16.51 20.66 -5.30
N VAL A 97 -15.69 19.64 -5.34
CA VAL A 97 -15.89 18.41 -4.56
C VAL A 97 -14.93 18.31 -3.37
N LEU A 98 -13.83 19.07 -3.38
CA LEU A 98 -12.76 19.01 -2.40
C LEU A 98 -13.23 19.18 -0.94
N ASP A 99 -14.16 20.10 -0.67
CA ASP A 99 -14.66 20.30 0.70
C ASP A 99 -15.41 19.07 1.23
N ALA A 100 -16.17 18.39 0.36
CA ALA A 100 -16.87 17.15 0.71
C ALA A 100 -15.87 16.00 0.91
N GLU A 101 -14.87 15.88 0.04
CA GLU A 101 -13.80 14.87 0.16
C GLU A 101 -13.01 15.06 1.45
N ARG A 102 -12.60 16.28 1.74
CA ARG A 102 -11.85 16.63 2.96
C ARG A 102 -12.64 16.27 4.22
N GLY A 103 -13.92 16.66 4.29
CA GLY A 103 -14.78 16.34 5.42
C GLY A 103 -15.02 14.84 5.59
N ALA A 104 -15.22 14.11 4.50
CA ALA A 104 -15.38 12.66 4.53
C ALA A 104 -14.05 11.95 4.92
N SER A 105 -12.92 12.43 4.41
CA SER A 105 -11.59 11.91 4.76
C SER A 105 -11.28 12.07 6.23
N MET A 106 -11.61 13.22 6.84
CA MET A 106 -11.46 13.44 8.29
C MET A 106 -12.25 12.40 9.09
N ARG A 107 -13.53 12.23 8.77
CA ARG A 107 -14.40 11.25 9.46
C ARG A 107 -13.93 9.81 9.25
N PHE A 108 -13.38 9.50 8.09
CA PHE A 108 -12.80 8.18 7.81
C PHE A 108 -11.55 7.94 8.66
N LEU A 109 -10.61 8.88 8.67
CA LEU A 109 -9.36 8.75 9.43
C LEU A 109 -9.64 8.62 10.94
N ASP A 110 -10.55 9.41 11.48
CA ASP A 110 -10.97 9.30 12.89
C ASP A 110 -11.48 7.89 13.26
N ARG A 111 -12.14 7.22 12.34
CA ARG A 111 -12.71 5.90 12.57
C ARG A 111 -11.78 4.73 12.26
N VAL A 112 -10.88 4.90 11.29
CA VAL A 112 -10.05 3.78 10.79
C VAL A 112 -8.69 3.72 11.48
N VAL A 113 -8.11 4.86 11.84
CA VAL A 113 -6.76 4.93 12.40
C VAL A 113 -6.77 4.48 13.87
N ARG A 114 -5.99 3.45 14.14
CA ARG A 114 -5.72 3.03 15.51
C ARG A 114 -4.44 3.71 15.96
N GLU A 115 -4.56 4.68 16.87
CA GLU A 115 -3.41 5.38 17.42
C GLU A 115 -2.40 4.38 18.02
N ASN A 116 -1.14 4.63 17.81
CA ASN A 116 0.00 3.79 18.21
C ASN A 116 0.15 2.43 17.47
N GLN A 117 -0.73 2.10 16.54
CA GLN A 117 -0.63 0.89 15.70
C GLN A 117 -0.49 1.22 14.23
N ASP A 118 -1.39 2.06 13.72
CA ASP A 118 -1.45 2.39 12.30
C ASP A 118 -0.61 3.66 12.02
N GLN A 119 -0.14 3.78 10.80
CA GLN A 119 0.60 4.94 10.32
C GLN A 119 -0.07 5.50 9.08
N VAL A 120 -0.28 6.81 9.03
CA VAL A 120 -0.89 7.47 7.88
C VAL A 120 -0.03 8.63 7.42
N PHE A 121 0.11 8.80 6.11
CA PHE A 121 0.59 10.03 5.51
C PHE A 121 -0.47 10.64 4.59
N ILE A 122 -0.38 11.95 4.36
CA ILE A 122 -1.28 12.66 3.45
C ILE A 122 -0.44 13.34 2.37
N MET A 123 -0.74 13.04 1.13
CA MET A 123 -0.13 13.66 -0.04
C MET A 123 -1.22 14.35 -0.86
N GLN A 124 -0.97 15.60 -1.20
CA GLN A 124 -1.76 16.37 -2.16
C GLN A 124 -1.02 16.38 -3.48
N PHE A 125 -1.74 16.23 -4.58
CA PHE A 125 -1.16 16.32 -5.91
C PHE A 125 -2.07 17.11 -6.87
N ASP A 126 -1.42 17.91 -7.69
CA ASP A 126 -1.95 18.70 -8.79
C ASP A 126 -0.85 18.79 -9.85
N SER A 127 -0.46 19.98 -10.32
CA SER A 127 0.76 20.21 -11.10
C SER A 127 2.05 20.03 -10.29
N THR A 128 1.92 19.79 -8.98
CA THR A 128 3.00 19.56 -8.02
C THR A 128 2.64 18.43 -7.06
N LEU A 129 3.68 17.80 -6.48
CA LEU A 129 3.53 16.76 -5.47
C LEU A 129 3.90 17.31 -4.09
N ASN A 130 2.95 17.31 -3.16
CA ASN A 130 3.14 17.89 -1.84
C ASN A 130 2.81 16.91 -0.72
N MET A 131 3.81 16.51 0.06
CA MET A 131 3.61 15.77 1.30
C MET A 131 3.05 16.72 2.37
N ARG A 132 1.74 16.65 2.63
CA ARG A 132 1.07 17.49 3.63
C ARG A 132 1.33 17.03 5.05
N GLN A 133 1.37 15.72 5.24
CA GLN A 133 1.70 15.07 6.51
C GLN A 133 2.52 13.82 6.24
N ALA A 134 3.72 13.78 6.80
CA ALA A 134 4.52 12.55 6.84
C ALA A 134 3.87 11.52 7.78
N LEU A 135 4.34 10.27 7.72
CA LEU A 135 3.80 9.17 8.54
C LEU A 135 3.59 9.57 10.00
N THR A 136 2.37 9.39 10.47
CA THR A 136 1.96 9.63 11.87
C THR A 136 0.79 8.72 12.24
N SER A 137 0.66 8.41 13.52
CA SER A 137 -0.52 7.76 14.10
C SER A 137 -1.49 8.76 14.76
N SER A 138 -1.13 10.05 14.80
CA SER A 138 -1.93 11.08 15.46
C SER A 138 -3.03 11.59 14.55
N VAL A 139 -4.28 11.28 14.89
CA VAL A 139 -5.47 11.76 14.16
C VAL A 139 -5.51 13.29 14.12
N ALA A 140 -5.17 13.97 15.22
CA ALA A 140 -5.15 15.42 15.26
C ALA A 140 -4.19 16.04 14.22
N LYS A 141 -2.99 15.46 14.02
CA LYS A 141 -2.06 15.94 12.98
C LYS A 141 -2.59 15.71 11.57
N LEU A 142 -3.31 14.60 11.36
CA LEU A 142 -3.92 14.29 10.08
C LEU A 142 -5.08 15.25 9.77
N GLU A 143 -5.91 15.57 10.76
CA GLU A 143 -6.98 16.56 10.64
C GLU A 143 -6.43 17.96 10.33
N ASP A 144 -5.40 18.38 11.06
CA ASP A 144 -4.72 19.65 10.80
C ASP A 144 -4.18 19.71 9.36
N ALA A 145 -3.53 18.64 8.90
CA ALA A 145 -3.00 18.59 7.55
C ALA A 145 -4.09 18.63 6.47
N LEU A 146 -5.21 17.91 6.68
CA LEU A 146 -6.35 17.94 5.77
C LEU A 146 -6.99 19.31 5.69
N ALA A 147 -7.01 20.07 6.79
CA ALA A 147 -7.56 21.42 6.80
C ALA A 147 -6.82 22.38 5.83
N TYR A 148 -5.54 22.10 5.53
CA TYR A 148 -4.71 22.87 4.61
C TYR A 148 -4.63 22.29 3.19
N VAL A 149 -5.31 21.19 2.91
CA VAL A 149 -5.45 20.68 1.53
C VAL A 149 -6.39 21.60 0.78
N ASP A 150 -5.92 22.20 -0.29
CA ASP A 150 -6.69 23.16 -1.10
C ASP A 150 -6.30 23.07 -2.57
N THR A 151 -7.23 23.45 -3.45
CA THR A 151 -7.01 23.48 -4.90
C THR A 151 -6.11 24.64 -5.29
N GLU A 152 -5.37 24.47 -6.39
CA GLU A 152 -4.60 25.56 -7.00
C GLU A 152 -5.44 26.82 -7.22
N THR A 153 -4.88 27.97 -6.86
CA THR A 153 -5.50 29.25 -7.15
C THR A 153 -5.40 29.58 -8.65
N LYS A 154 -6.31 30.41 -9.17
CA LYS A 154 -6.24 30.86 -10.57
C LYS A 154 -4.87 31.47 -10.91
N ARG A 155 -4.20 32.14 -9.97
CA ARG A 155 -2.87 32.72 -10.16
C ARG A 155 -1.79 31.63 -10.29
N GLN A 156 -1.85 30.60 -9.49
CA GLN A 156 -0.94 29.44 -9.57
C GLN A 156 -1.09 28.75 -10.92
N ILE A 157 -2.33 28.46 -11.34
CA ILE A 157 -2.63 27.86 -12.64
C ILE A 157 -2.03 28.69 -13.80
N GLN A 158 -2.15 30.01 -13.73
CA GLN A 158 -1.62 30.93 -14.76
C GLN A 158 -0.09 30.95 -14.78
N THR A 159 0.58 30.84 -13.63
CA THR A 159 2.04 30.87 -13.53
C THR A 159 2.70 29.50 -13.82
N GLN A 160 1.94 28.41 -13.77
CA GLN A 160 2.40 27.04 -13.95
C GLN A 160 1.98 26.43 -15.31
N ASN A 161 1.91 27.24 -16.36
CA ASN A 161 1.57 26.80 -17.72
C ASN A 161 0.22 26.11 -17.88
N GLY A 162 -0.78 26.44 -17.07
CA GLY A 162 -2.16 25.98 -17.27
C GLY A 162 -2.66 24.94 -16.27
N GLY A 163 -1.89 24.62 -15.23
CA GLY A 163 -2.25 23.59 -14.26
C GLY A 163 -1.85 22.20 -14.73
N GLY A 164 -2.12 21.19 -13.92
CA GLY A 164 -1.78 19.79 -14.22
C GLY A 164 -2.34 18.86 -13.18
N THR A 165 -2.18 17.55 -13.43
CA THR A 165 -2.52 16.48 -12.48
C THR A 165 -1.49 15.37 -12.64
N LEU A 166 -0.53 15.31 -11.72
CA LEU A 166 0.56 14.34 -11.75
C LEU A 166 0.15 13.05 -11.02
N LEU A 167 -0.94 12.41 -11.44
CA LEU A 167 -1.52 11.24 -10.78
C LEU A 167 -0.55 10.07 -10.73
N TYR A 168 0.07 9.73 -11.88
CA TYR A 168 0.95 8.56 -11.94
C TYR A 168 2.23 8.80 -11.15
N ASP A 169 2.84 9.96 -11.29
CA ASP A 169 4.04 10.33 -10.56
C ASP A 169 3.80 10.41 -9.05
N ALA A 170 2.61 10.86 -8.62
CA ALA A 170 2.21 10.85 -7.21
C ALA A 170 2.18 9.42 -6.64
N VAL A 171 1.58 8.48 -7.37
CA VAL A 171 1.54 7.07 -6.95
C VAL A 171 2.93 6.45 -6.93
N VAL A 172 3.76 6.70 -7.95
CA VAL A 172 5.15 6.22 -8.01
C VAL A 172 5.95 6.76 -6.83
N MET A 173 5.88 8.08 -6.57
CA MET A 173 6.58 8.71 -5.46
C MET A 173 6.11 8.15 -4.10
N ALA A 174 4.82 8.01 -3.88
CA ALA A 174 4.28 7.43 -2.64
C ALA A 174 4.76 6.00 -2.43
N CYS A 175 4.80 5.18 -3.49
CA CYS A 175 5.24 3.80 -3.42
C CYS A 175 6.76 3.69 -3.18
N ASP A 176 7.58 4.37 -3.97
CA ASP A 176 9.03 4.22 -3.92
C ASP A 176 9.66 4.91 -2.72
N GLU A 177 9.19 6.13 -2.37
CA GLU A 177 9.80 6.92 -1.31
C GLU A 177 9.25 6.60 0.08
N VAL A 178 8.01 6.11 0.18
CA VAL A 178 7.38 5.82 1.48
C VAL A 178 7.09 4.33 1.64
N MET A 179 6.19 3.77 0.83
CA MET A 179 5.63 2.44 1.06
C MET A 179 6.65 1.31 0.96
N ARG A 180 7.57 1.38 0.00
CA ARG A 180 8.59 0.34 -0.25
C ARG A 180 9.55 0.14 0.92
N LYS A 181 9.75 1.17 1.74
CA LYS A 181 10.64 1.15 2.91
C LYS A 181 10.00 0.51 4.14
N LEU A 182 8.71 0.17 4.06
CA LEU A 182 7.90 -0.31 5.17
C LEU A 182 7.46 -1.76 4.95
N GLY A 183 7.35 -2.49 6.05
CA GLY A 183 6.76 -3.83 6.07
C GLY A 183 5.28 -3.80 6.47
N GLY A 184 4.63 -4.96 6.43
CA GLY A 184 3.25 -5.12 6.88
C GLY A 184 2.21 -4.74 5.81
N ARG A 185 0.99 -4.44 6.27
CA ARG A 185 -0.13 -4.08 5.40
C ARG A 185 0.00 -2.64 4.92
N LYS A 186 -0.12 -2.45 3.61
CA LYS A 186 0.06 -1.13 2.99
C LYS A 186 -1.04 -0.85 1.98
N ALA A 187 -1.61 0.34 2.05
CA ALA A 187 -2.63 0.77 1.11
C ALA A 187 -2.50 2.26 0.77
N LEU A 188 -2.76 2.60 -0.47
CA LEU A 188 -3.00 3.96 -0.92
C LEU A 188 -4.50 4.14 -1.17
N ILE A 189 -5.07 5.24 -0.69
CA ILE A 189 -6.40 5.70 -1.06
C ILE A 189 -6.22 6.90 -1.97
N VAL A 190 -6.65 6.78 -3.22
CA VAL A 190 -6.53 7.82 -4.23
C VAL A 190 -7.91 8.43 -4.46
N LEU A 191 -8.05 9.71 -4.12
CA LEU A 191 -9.25 10.52 -4.38
C LEU A 191 -8.96 11.38 -5.61
N SER A 192 -9.58 11.09 -6.75
CA SER A 192 -9.33 11.77 -8.03
C SER A 192 -10.44 11.49 -9.05
N ASP A 193 -10.50 12.27 -10.12
CA ASP A 193 -11.26 11.94 -11.32
C ASP A 193 -10.51 10.99 -12.28
N GLY A 194 -9.26 10.65 -11.94
CA GLY A 194 -8.43 9.71 -12.68
C GLY A 194 -7.77 10.26 -13.94
N VAL A 195 -7.93 11.55 -14.21
CA VAL A 195 -7.34 12.19 -15.39
C VAL A 195 -5.92 12.65 -15.04
N ASP A 196 -4.94 12.17 -15.79
CA ASP A 196 -3.55 12.59 -15.66
C ASP A 196 -3.21 13.63 -16.73
N HIS A 197 -2.55 14.70 -16.29
CA HIS A 197 -2.02 15.74 -17.16
C HIS A 197 -0.66 16.19 -16.66
N GLY A 198 0.41 15.59 -17.17
CA GLY A 198 1.76 16.07 -16.94
C GLY A 198 2.71 15.11 -16.22
N SER A 199 2.27 13.91 -15.81
CA SER A 199 3.19 12.91 -15.30
C SER A 199 4.21 12.51 -16.36
N ASP A 200 5.46 12.32 -15.94
CA ASP A 200 6.51 11.70 -16.76
C ASP A 200 6.27 10.20 -16.91
N GLY A 201 5.71 9.57 -15.88
CA GLY A 201 5.36 8.15 -15.84
C GLY A 201 4.01 7.84 -16.52
N THR A 202 3.70 6.54 -16.58
CA THR A 202 2.45 6.01 -17.13
C THR A 202 1.64 5.30 -16.04
N VAL A 203 0.36 5.00 -16.31
CA VAL A 203 -0.45 4.17 -15.41
C VAL A 203 0.20 2.80 -15.14
N LYS A 204 0.95 2.25 -16.10
CA LYS A 204 1.71 1.02 -15.92
C LYS A 204 2.82 1.19 -14.88
N ASP A 205 3.55 2.30 -14.93
CA ASP A 205 4.65 2.58 -13.99
C ASP A 205 4.10 2.75 -12.57
N ALA A 206 2.95 3.42 -12.42
CA ALA A 206 2.26 3.56 -11.14
C ALA A 206 1.83 2.21 -10.54
N VAL A 207 1.24 1.33 -11.37
CA VAL A 207 0.86 -0.03 -10.95
C VAL A 207 2.09 -0.85 -10.57
N GLU A 208 3.15 -0.83 -11.39
CA GLU A 208 4.38 -1.57 -11.09
C GLU A 208 5.08 -1.06 -9.81
N ALA A 209 5.03 0.24 -9.54
CA ALA A 209 5.55 0.79 -8.29
C ALA A 209 4.78 0.28 -7.07
N ALA A 210 3.44 0.24 -7.16
CA ALA A 210 2.58 -0.31 -6.10
C ALA A 210 2.85 -1.81 -5.87
N GLU A 211 2.98 -2.59 -6.94
CA GLU A 211 3.30 -4.02 -6.85
C GLU A 211 4.69 -4.29 -6.24
N ARG A 212 5.72 -3.49 -6.61
CA ARG A 212 7.06 -3.56 -6.01
C ARG A 212 7.07 -3.17 -4.55
N ALA A 213 6.16 -2.27 -4.17
CA ALA A 213 6.00 -1.82 -2.79
C ALA A 213 5.05 -2.70 -1.96
N ASP A 214 4.49 -3.79 -2.51
CA ASP A 214 3.45 -4.61 -1.87
C ASP A 214 2.28 -3.76 -1.34
N THR A 215 1.82 -2.80 -2.13
CA THR A 215 0.83 -1.79 -1.71
C THR A 215 -0.44 -1.91 -2.54
N LEU A 216 -1.59 -2.02 -1.87
CA LEU A 216 -2.90 -2.00 -2.52
C LEU A 216 -3.28 -0.56 -2.88
N ILE A 217 -3.94 -0.36 -4.01
CA ILE A 217 -4.51 0.94 -4.38
C ILE A 217 -6.03 0.85 -4.32
N TYR A 218 -6.61 1.68 -3.48
CA TYR A 218 -8.04 1.92 -3.41
C TYR A 218 -8.33 3.25 -4.09
N SER A 219 -9.05 3.22 -5.20
CA SER A 219 -9.40 4.44 -5.93
C SER A 219 -10.84 4.82 -5.67
N ILE A 220 -11.07 6.08 -5.33
CA ILE A 220 -12.40 6.66 -5.16
C ILE A 220 -12.55 7.72 -6.26
N LEU A 221 -13.32 7.38 -7.29
CA LEU A 221 -13.67 8.31 -8.35
C LEU A 221 -14.67 9.32 -7.82
N TYR A 222 -14.22 10.57 -7.77
CA TYR A 222 -15.06 11.68 -7.43
C TYR A 222 -14.93 12.74 -8.51
N SER A 223 -15.93 12.85 -9.36
CA SER A 223 -15.93 13.81 -10.46
C SER A 223 -17.09 14.80 -10.33
N ASP A 224 -16.83 16.05 -10.65
CA ASP A 224 -17.89 17.00 -10.96
C ASP A 224 -18.42 16.69 -12.36
N SER A 225 -19.57 16.03 -12.44
CA SER A 225 -20.22 15.66 -13.72
C SER A 225 -20.49 16.83 -14.69
N GLY A 226 -20.09 18.05 -14.33
CA GLY A 226 -20.15 19.25 -15.15
C GLY A 226 -18.79 19.77 -15.62
N ALA A 227 -17.66 19.23 -15.12
CA ALA A 227 -16.32 19.76 -15.43
C ALA A 227 -15.76 19.26 -16.76
N TYR A 228 -16.08 18.03 -17.12
CA TYR A 228 -15.71 17.44 -18.41
C TYR A 228 -16.99 17.09 -19.18
N GLY A 229 -17.16 17.63 -20.37
CA GLY A 229 -18.26 17.24 -21.26
C GLY A 229 -18.25 15.71 -21.51
N ILE A 230 -19.32 15.19 -22.06
CA ILE A 230 -19.66 13.75 -22.29
C ILE A 230 -18.50 12.86 -22.81
N LEU A 231 -17.36 13.41 -23.21
CA LEU A 231 -16.22 12.70 -23.81
C LEU A 231 -15.01 12.48 -22.89
N GLY A 232 -14.94 13.13 -21.71
CA GLY A 232 -13.75 13.06 -20.80
C GLY A 232 -13.83 12.02 -19.69
N ASP A 233 -15.02 11.60 -19.29
CA ASP A 233 -15.26 10.83 -18.05
C ASP A 233 -14.84 9.33 -18.15
N GLY A 234 -14.72 8.80 -19.36
CA GLY A 234 -14.46 7.37 -19.56
C GLY A 234 -13.01 6.92 -19.35
N ASP A 235 -12.05 7.78 -19.60
CA ASP A 235 -10.63 7.40 -19.54
C ASP A 235 -10.10 7.44 -18.13
N GLY A 236 -10.45 8.45 -17.32
CA GLY A 236 -10.06 8.54 -15.92
C GLY A 236 -10.61 7.39 -15.06
N LYS A 237 -11.88 7.04 -15.25
CA LYS A 237 -12.50 5.87 -14.61
C LYS A 237 -11.72 4.58 -14.90
N ARG A 238 -11.38 4.31 -16.16
CA ARG A 238 -10.60 3.11 -16.54
C ARG A 238 -9.21 3.08 -15.93
N VAL A 239 -8.57 4.25 -15.79
CA VAL A 239 -7.26 4.39 -15.13
C VAL A 239 -7.37 3.99 -13.67
N LEU A 240 -8.34 4.56 -12.94
CA LEU A 240 -8.55 4.25 -11.52
C LEU A 240 -8.94 2.79 -11.29
N GLU A 241 -9.84 2.24 -12.12
CA GLU A 241 -10.21 0.82 -12.10
C GLU A 241 -8.98 -0.07 -12.33
N ARG A 242 -8.13 0.27 -13.28
CA ARG A 242 -6.93 -0.48 -13.59
C ARG A 242 -5.94 -0.47 -12.44
N MET A 243 -5.62 0.70 -11.87
CA MET A 243 -4.71 0.81 -10.74
C MET A 243 -5.18 -0.01 -9.54
N SER A 244 -6.47 0.06 -9.21
CA SER A 244 -7.04 -0.70 -8.11
C SER A 244 -7.01 -2.21 -8.38
N ASN A 245 -7.53 -2.64 -9.53
CA ASN A 245 -7.66 -4.06 -9.85
C ASN A 245 -6.30 -4.77 -9.95
N GLU A 246 -5.32 -4.17 -10.63
CA GLU A 246 -4.00 -4.77 -10.82
C GLU A 246 -3.20 -4.84 -9.51
N SER A 247 -3.32 -3.82 -8.63
CA SER A 247 -2.67 -3.82 -7.32
C SER A 247 -3.37 -4.73 -6.28
N GLY A 248 -4.61 -5.15 -6.54
CA GLY A 248 -5.41 -5.99 -5.63
C GLY A 248 -6.33 -5.23 -4.67
N GLY A 249 -6.44 -3.92 -4.81
CA GLY A 249 -7.42 -3.09 -4.10
C GLY A 249 -8.74 -2.97 -4.83
N SER A 250 -9.63 -2.07 -4.39
CA SER A 250 -10.98 -1.89 -4.95
C SER A 250 -11.19 -0.49 -5.51
N PHE A 251 -12.01 -0.40 -6.55
CA PHE A 251 -12.47 0.85 -7.14
C PHE A 251 -13.86 1.21 -6.63
N PHE A 252 -14.06 2.46 -6.29
CA PHE A 252 -15.33 3.03 -5.83
C PHE A 252 -15.70 4.26 -6.68
N GLU A 253 -16.98 4.42 -6.97
CA GLU A 253 -17.50 5.56 -7.71
C GLU A 253 -18.51 6.31 -6.85
N VAL A 254 -18.25 7.59 -6.62
CA VAL A 254 -19.15 8.48 -5.87
C VAL A 254 -20.30 8.92 -6.79
N SER A 255 -21.50 8.87 -6.25
CA SER A 255 -22.72 9.30 -6.94
C SER A 255 -23.70 9.89 -5.95
N LYS A 256 -24.87 10.34 -6.42
CA LYS A 256 -25.96 10.84 -5.55
C LYS A 256 -26.44 9.79 -4.54
N THR A 257 -26.40 8.51 -4.89
CA THR A 257 -26.82 7.38 -4.04
C THR A 257 -25.67 6.72 -3.31
N HIS A 258 -24.45 6.93 -3.75
CA HIS A 258 -23.22 6.40 -3.18
C HIS A 258 -22.30 7.56 -2.82
N THR A 259 -22.55 8.15 -1.65
CA THR A 259 -21.76 9.28 -1.16
C THR A 259 -20.32 8.87 -0.83
N VAL A 260 -19.40 9.82 -0.81
CA VAL A 260 -18.01 9.57 -0.43
C VAL A 260 -17.89 8.95 0.97
N ASP A 261 -18.71 9.38 1.93
CA ASP A 261 -18.77 8.77 3.27
C ASP A 261 -19.11 7.28 3.20
N ARG A 262 -20.12 6.92 2.39
CA ARG A 262 -20.49 5.51 2.21
C ARG A 262 -19.39 4.70 1.57
N MET A 263 -18.64 5.29 0.64
CA MET A 263 -17.48 4.59 0.04
C MET A 263 -16.39 4.36 1.08
N PHE A 264 -16.14 5.31 1.94
CA PHE A 264 -15.22 5.13 3.06
C PHE A 264 -15.69 4.08 4.07
N ASP A 265 -17.00 3.98 4.34
CA ASP A 265 -17.55 2.92 5.21
C ASP A 265 -17.30 1.53 4.62
N VAL A 266 -17.54 1.36 3.31
CA VAL A 266 -17.27 0.10 2.60
C VAL A 266 -15.77 -0.22 2.60
N LEU A 267 -14.93 0.78 2.33
CA LEU A 267 -13.47 0.62 2.37
C LEU A 267 -12.98 0.21 3.76
N GLN A 268 -13.50 0.84 4.81
CA GLN A 268 -13.16 0.48 6.19
C GLN A 268 -13.54 -0.97 6.51
N GLU A 269 -14.72 -1.41 6.11
CA GLU A 269 -15.16 -2.80 6.28
C GLU A 269 -14.25 -3.76 5.49
N GLU A 270 -13.89 -3.40 4.25
CA GLU A 270 -12.97 -4.19 3.43
C GLU A 270 -11.60 -4.33 4.09
N LEU A 271 -11.01 -3.22 4.53
CA LEU A 271 -9.72 -3.24 5.23
C LEU A 271 -9.73 -4.10 6.51
N ARG A 272 -10.87 -4.26 7.18
CA ARG A 272 -11.02 -5.08 8.39
C ARG A 272 -11.29 -6.56 8.11
N THR A 273 -11.74 -6.89 6.91
CA THR A 273 -12.13 -8.28 6.53
C THR A 273 -11.18 -8.93 5.55
N GLN A 274 -10.04 -8.31 5.28
CA GLN A 274 -9.00 -8.87 4.42
C GLN A 274 -8.43 -10.17 4.99
N TYR A 275 -8.06 -11.06 4.09
CA TYR A 275 -7.25 -12.23 4.38
C TYR A 275 -5.79 -11.95 4.01
N SER A 276 -4.87 -12.37 4.87
CA SER A 276 -3.44 -12.42 4.58
C SER A 276 -3.05 -13.87 4.38
N LEU A 277 -2.54 -14.18 3.19
CA LEU A 277 -2.05 -15.50 2.84
C LEU A 277 -0.56 -15.40 2.55
N GLY A 278 0.22 -16.32 3.11
CA GLY A 278 1.65 -16.35 2.88
C GLY A 278 2.09 -17.71 2.35
N TYR A 279 2.98 -17.72 1.36
CA TYR A 279 3.63 -18.93 0.86
C TYR A 279 5.11 -18.67 0.60
N VAL A 280 5.85 -19.76 0.47
CA VAL A 280 7.25 -19.73 0.06
C VAL A 280 7.30 -20.28 -1.35
N SER A 281 7.76 -19.47 -2.29
CA SER A 281 7.87 -19.90 -3.69
C SER A 281 8.81 -21.12 -3.81
N ASP A 282 8.39 -22.11 -4.57
CA ASP A 282 9.20 -23.28 -4.95
C ASP A 282 10.19 -22.97 -6.09
N LYS A 283 10.08 -21.79 -6.73
CA LYS A 283 10.95 -21.32 -7.80
C LYS A 283 12.05 -20.44 -7.23
N PRO A 284 13.33 -20.81 -7.34
CA PRO A 284 14.44 -19.96 -6.91
C PRO A 284 14.42 -18.60 -7.63
N VAL A 285 14.83 -17.55 -6.91
CA VAL A 285 14.99 -16.21 -7.51
C VAL A 285 16.43 -16.09 -8.02
N THR A 286 16.65 -16.32 -9.30
CA THR A 286 17.95 -16.18 -9.96
C THR A 286 18.16 -14.76 -10.52
N ILE A 287 17.08 -14.14 -10.97
CA ILE A 287 17.01 -12.75 -11.43
C ILE A 287 15.77 -12.09 -10.80
N SER A 288 15.79 -10.78 -10.66
CA SER A 288 14.61 -10.06 -10.22
C SER A 288 13.59 -9.97 -11.37
N GLU A 289 12.39 -10.46 -11.13
CA GLU A 289 11.33 -10.56 -12.15
C GLU A 289 9.93 -10.45 -11.53
N PHE A 290 8.94 -10.05 -12.32
CA PHE A 290 7.54 -10.23 -11.94
C PHE A 290 7.11 -11.69 -12.10
N ARG A 291 6.40 -12.22 -11.10
CA ARG A 291 5.78 -13.54 -11.12
C ARG A 291 4.29 -13.42 -10.95
N SER A 292 3.54 -14.18 -11.72
CA SER A 292 2.09 -14.17 -11.65
C SER A 292 1.58 -14.89 -10.40
N ILE A 293 0.52 -14.37 -9.81
CA ILE A 293 -0.21 -14.99 -8.70
C ILE A 293 -1.64 -15.22 -9.14
N GLN A 294 -2.15 -16.41 -8.89
CA GLN A 294 -3.56 -16.73 -9.04
C GLN A 294 -4.10 -17.26 -7.72
N LEU A 295 -4.91 -16.45 -7.04
CA LEU A 295 -5.61 -16.82 -5.82
C LEU A 295 -7.10 -16.95 -6.12
N THR A 296 -7.68 -18.07 -5.75
CA THR A 296 -9.11 -18.37 -5.97
C THR A 296 -9.75 -18.97 -4.73
N ALA A 297 -11.04 -18.76 -4.56
CA ALA A 297 -11.83 -19.46 -3.56
C ALA A 297 -12.33 -20.79 -4.13
N ARG A 298 -12.24 -21.88 -3.34
CA ARG A 298 -12.75 -23.21 -3.73
C ARG A 298 -14.28 -23.24 -3.75
N GLN A 299 -14.89 -22.44 -2.89
CA GLN A 299 -16.36 -22.35 -2.84
C GLN A 299 -16.90 -21.59 -4.05
N LYS A 300 -17.85 -22.18 -4.75
CA LYS A 300 -18.51 -21.57 -5.92
C LYS A 300 -19.28 -20.31 -5.52
N GLY A 301 -19.19 -19.29 -6.37
CA GLY A 301 -19.93 -18.03 -6.19
C GLY A 301 -19.24 -16.99 -5.33
N LEU A 302 -18.01 -17.26 -4.93
CA LEU A 302 -17.11 -16.28 -4.34
C LEU A 302 -16.15 -15.73 -5.39
N ALA A 303 -15.94 -14.41 -5.37
CA ALA A 303 -14.95 -13.71 -6.15
C ALA A 303 -13.83 -13.25 -5.21
N VAL A 304 -12.58 -13.53 -5.59
CA VAL A 304 -11.39 -13.13 -4.84
C VAL A 304 -10.76 -11.94 -5.55
N GLN A 305 -10.58 -10.86 -4.84
CA GLN A 305 -9.83 -9.66 -5.23
C GLN A 305 -8.47 -9.74 -4.54
N ALA A 306 -7.40 -9.81 -5.32
CA ALA A 306 -6.02 -9.84 -4.86
C ALA A 306 -5.11 -9.38 -6.01
N ARG A 307 -3.87 -9.03 -5.69
CA ARG A 307 -2.88 -8.71 -6.74
C ARG A 307 -2.65 -9.92 -7.65
N HIS A 308 -2.40 -9.65 -8.92
CA HIS A 308 -2.19 -10.70 -9.93
C HIS A 308 -0.73 -11.08 -10.12
N ARG A 309 0.21 -10.32 -9.57
CA ARG A 309 1.66 -10.55 -9.65
C ARG A 309 2.40 -9.89 -8.51
N TYR A 310 3.64 -10.26 -8.30
CA TYR A 310 4.55 -9.65 -7.35
C TYR A 310 5.96 -9.57 -7.91
N TRP A 311 6.75 -8.67 -7.35
CA TRP A 311 8.16 -8.51 -7.71
C TRP A 311 9.02 -9.49 -6.89
N ALA A 312 9.50 -10.56 -7.51
CA ALA A 312 10.47 -11.46 -6.91
C ALA A 312 11.87 -10.83 -7.00
N GLN A 313 12.38 -10.34 -5.89
CA GLN A 313 13.69 -9.68 -5.82
C GLN A 313 14.78 -10.68 -5.42
N ARG A 314 15.89 -10.66 -6.17
CA ARG A 314 17.12 -11.43 -5.87
C ARG A 314 17.83 -10.86 -4.64
#